data_6f3eb79bec6da6a317859ec360c19d49
#
_entry.id   6f3eb79bec6da6a317859ec360c19d49
#
_cell.length_a   1.000
_cell.length_b   1.000
_cell.length_c   1.000
_cell.angle_alpha   90.00
_cell.angle_beta   90.00
_cell.angle_gamma   90.00
#
_symmetry.space_group_name_H-M   'P 1'
#
loop_
_entity.id
_entity.type
_entity.pdbx_description
1 polymer ?
#
loop_
_entity_poly.entity_id
_entity_poly.type
_entity_poly.pdbx_seq_one_letter_code
_entity_poly.pdbx_strand_id
1 'polypeptide(L)'
;MTALIVARFDIKNADKMDAYATAAGPTVLAHGGEFVAIGDKVSALLGNEEKHSIAIVSFPDAAKAKTWFTSPEYTACKPLREEAAEMQFTLYETE
;
A
#
# COMPACT_ATOMS: atom_id res chain seq x y z
N MET A 1 -13.46 -0.88 -15.09
CA MET A 1 -11.98 -0.73 -14.92
C MET A 1 -11.60 -0.94 -13.47
N THR A 2 -10.49 -1.57 -13.25
CA THR A 2 -9.95 -1.80 -11.91
C THR A 2 -8.92 -0.74 -11.59
N ALA A 3 -8.82 -0.34 -10.34
CA ALA A 3 -7.77 0.56 -9.90
C ALA A 3 -6.74 -0.22 -9.08
N LEU A 4 -5.49 0.17 -9.22
CA LEU A 4 -4.39 -0.42 -8.44
C LEU A 4 -3.70 0.67 -7.64
N ILE A 5 -3.48 0.42 -6.36
CA ILE A 5 -2.55 1.21 -5.57
C ILE A 5 -1.26 0.42 -5.49
N VAL A 6 -0.19 1.03 -5.96
CA VAL A 6 1.14 0.45 -5.90
C VAL A 6 1.91 1.18 -4.80
N ALA A 7 2.21 0.47 -3.73
CA ALA A 7 3.01 0.98 -2.63
C ALA A 7 4.46 0.52 -2.81
N ARG A 8 5.39 1.47 -2.80
CA ARG A 8 6.82 1.18 -2.76
C ARG A 8 7.35 1.66 -1.44
N PHE A 9 8.12 0.85 -0.76
CA PHE A 9 8.53 1.21 0.59
C PHE A 9 9.84 0.59 1.03
N ASP A 10 10.47 1.26 2.01
CA ASP A 10 11.60 0.74 2.77
C ASP A 10 11.18 0.62 4.23
N ILE A 11 11.34 -0.56 4.81
CA ILE A 11 10.96 -0.80 6.20
C ILE A 11 11.98 -0.16 7.13
N LYS A 12 11.49 0.65 8.08
CA LYS A 12 12.32 1.27 9.11
C LYS A 12 12.28 0.48 10.42
N ASN A 13 11.16 -0.16 10.71
CA ASN A 13 10.93 -0.89 11.94
C ASN A 13 10.01 -2.07 11.67
N ALA A 14 10.53 -3.27 11.75
CA ALA A 14 9.80 -4.48 11.41
C ALA A 14 8.58 -4.72 12.32
N ASP A 15 8.71 -4.47 13.62
CA ASP A 15 7.60 -4.65 14.55
C ASP A 15 6.46 -3.68 14.27
N LYS A 16 6.81 -2.43 13.96
CA LYS A 16 5.82 -1.41 13.58
C LYS A 16 5.18 -1.75 12.25
N MET A 17 5.95 -2.33 11.31
CA MET A 17 5.41 -2.76 10.02
C MET A 17 4.37 -3.88 10.20
N ASP A 18 4.64 -4.85 11.08
CA ASP A 18 3.67 -5.91 11.39
C ASP A 18 2.40 -5.31 12.01
N ALA A 19 2.54 -4.37 12.94
CA ALA A 19 1.41 -3.69 13.56
C ALA A 19 0.62 -2.89 12.53
N TYR A 20 1.30 -2.17 11.63
CA TYR A 20 0.66 -1.43 10.55
C TYR A 20 -0.13 -2.36 9.63
N ALA A 21 0.47 -3.45 9.20
CA ALA A 21 -0.19 -4.41 8.29
C ALA A 21 -1.44 -5.00 8.95
N THR A 22 -1.36 -5.33 10.23
CA THR A 22 -2.50 -5.86 10.99
C THR A 22 -3.63 -4.83 11.10
N ALA A 23 -3.30 -3.55 11.28
CA ALA A 23 -4.29 -2.49 11.40
C ALA A 23 -4.88 -2.08 10.05
N ALA A 24 -4.04 -1.98 9.01
CA ALA A 24 -4.45 -1.47 7.71
C ALA A 24 -5.18 -2.49 6.84
N GLY A 25 -4.82 -3.77 6.95
CA GLY A 25 -5.41 -4.83 6.13
C GLY A 25 -6.94 -4.86 6.16
N PRO A 26 -7.57 -4.90 7.34
CA PRO A 26 -9.03 -4.90 7.42
C PRO A 26 -9.69 -3.66 6.80
N THR A 27 -9.02 -2.50 6.83
CA THR A 27 -9.58 -1.27 6.23
C THR A 27 -9.64 -1.38 4.71
N VAL A 28 -8.67 -2.03 4.09
CA VAL A 28 -8.65 -2.28 2.64
C VAL A 28 -9.86 -3.14 2.27
N LEU A 29 -10.05 -4.25 2.98
CA LEU A 29 -11.15 -5.17 2.71
C LEU A 29 -12.52 -4.51 2.93
N ALA A 30 -12.64 -3.68 3.97
CA ALA A 30 -13.87 -2.97 4.27
C ALA A 30 -14.29 -1.99 3.18
N HIS A 31 -13.34 -1.51 2.37
CA HIS A 31 -13.60 -0.59 1.27
C HIS A 31 -13.62 -1.29 -0.10
N GLY A 32 -13.73 -2.61 -0.12
CA GLY A 32 -13.83 -3.39 -1.35
C GLY A 32 -12.51 -3.66 -2.03
N GLY A 33 -11.40 -3.42 -1.34
CA GLY A 33 -10.07 -3.69 -1.88
C GLY A 33 -9.63 -5.13 -1.66
N GLU A 34 -8.63 -5.54 -2.42
CA GLU A 34 -8.02 -6.86 -2.31
C GLU A 34 -6.51 -6.72 -2.43
N PHE A 35 -5.78 -7.53 -1.67
CA PHE A 35 -4.33 -7.62 -1.80
C PHE A 35 -3.98 -8.46 -3.02
N VAL A 36 -3.16 -7.92 -3.91
CA VAL A 36 -2.73 -8.60 -5.13
C VAL A 36 -1.38 -9.27 -4.92
N ALA A 37 -0.40 -8.52 -4.39
CA ALA A 37 0.95 -9.05 -4.22
C ALA A 37 1.73 -8.19 -3.22
N ILE A 38 2.68 -8.83 -2.57
CA ILE A 38 3.69 -8.18 -1.74
C ILE A 38 5.01 -8.86 -2.08
N GLY A 39 6.06 -8.08 -2.25
CA GLY A 39 7.36 -8.66 -2.57
C GLY A 39 8.50 -7.72 -2.31
N ASP A 40 9.69 -8.28 -2.36
CA ASP A 40 10.94 -7.55 -2.19
C ASP A 40 11.68 -7.48 -3.51
N LYS A 41 12.39 -6.38 -3.72
CA LYS A 41 13.17 -6.17 -4.93
C LYS A 41 14.32 -7.19 -5.00
N VAL A 42 14.42 -7.87 -6.13
CA VAL A 42 15.57 -8.71 -6.44
C VAL A 42 16.62 -7.88 -7.16
N SER A 43 16.21 -7.18 -8.22
CA SER A 43 17.09 -6.28 -8.96
C SER A 43 16.26 -5.34 -9.82
N ALA A 44 16.82 -4.18 -10.15
CA ALA A 44 16.25 -3.32 -11.16
C ALA A 44 16.75 -3.81 -12.53
N LEU A 45 15.85 -4.34 -13.34
CA LEU A 45 16.21 -4.87 -14.66
C LEU A 45 16.51 -3.76 -15.66
N LEU A 46 15.86 -2.61 -15.47
CA LEU A 46 16.07 -1.43 -16.29
C LEU A 46 15.76 -0.21 -15.44
N GLY A 47 16.61 0.79 -15.53
CA GLY A 47 16.45 2.00 -14.73
C GLY A 47 16.84 1.78 -13.28
N ASN A 48 16.38 2.68 -12.42
CA ASN A 48 16.74 2.68 -11.00
C ASN A 48 15.48 2.70 -10.13
N GLU A 49 15.33 1.67 -9.30
CA GLU A 49 14.27 1.63 -8.29
C GLU A 49 14.92 1.72 -6.91
N GLU A 50 14.68 2.82 -6.20
CA GLU A 50 15.29 3.09 -4.91
C GLU A 50 14.66 2.32 -3.74
N LYS A 51 13.35 2.03 -3.82
CA LYS A 51 12.65 1.33 -2.73
C LYS A 51 12.87 -0.17 -2.81
N HIS A 52 12.96 -0.80 -1.64
CA HIS A 52 13.25 -2.22 -1.54
C HIS A 52 12.02 -3.11 -1.74
N SER A 53 10.86 -2.69 -1.30
CA SER A 53 9.66 -3.52 -1.25
C SER A 53 8.51 -2.92 -2.02
N ILE A 54 7.57 -3.78 -2.42
CA ILE A 54 6.37 -3.38 -3.15
C ILE A 54 5.15 -4.11 -2.57
N ALA A 55 4.03 -3.41 -2.52
CA ALA A 55 2.73 -4.00 -2.23
C ALA A 55 1.72 -3.47 -3.24
N ILE A 56 0.89 -4.34 -3.78
CA ILE A 56 -0.13 -3.95 -4.75
C ILE A 56 -1.49 -4.32 -4.18
N VAL A 57 -2.40 -3.35 -4.18
CA VAL A 57 -3.78 -3.51 -3.72
C VAL A 57 -4.69 -3.09 -4.86
N SER A 58 -5.75 -3.86 -5.12
CA SER A 58 -6.73 -3.50 -6.14
C SER A 58 -8.03 -3.02 -5.49
N PHE A 59 -8.72 -2.12 -6.19
CA PHE A 59 -10.05 -1.64 -5.84
C PHE A 59 -10.94 -1.70 -7.09
N PRO A 60 -12.27 -1.74 -6.91
CA PRO A 60 -13.18 -1.78 -8.07
C PRO A 60 -13.01 -0.60 -9.03
N ASP A 61 -12.69 0.58 -8.48
CA ASP A 61 -12.45 1.79 -9.26
C ASP A 61 -11.59 2.79 -8.49
N ALA A 62 -11.14 3.83 -9.18
CA ALA A 62 -10.27 4.85 -8.58
C ALA A 62 -10.97 5.63 -7.47
N ALA A 63 -12.27 5.86 -7.58
CA ALA A 63 -13.02 6.59 -6.56
C ALA A 63 -13.02 5.82 -5.23
N LYS A 64 -13.21 4.51 -5.27
CA LYS A 64 -13.16 3.67 -4.07
C LYS A 64 -11.77 3.62 -3.47
N ALA A 65 -10.74 3.57 -4.29
CA ALA A 65 -9.35 3.61 -3.83
C ALA A 65 -9.05 4.92 -3.09
N LYS A 66 -9.48 6.05 -3.64
CA LYS A 66 -9.30 7.35 -2.99
C LYS A 66 -10.10 7.45 -1.70
N THR A 67 -11.32 6.93 -1.68
CA THR A 67 -12.17 6.92 -0.49
C THR A 67 -11.51 6.12 0.62
N TRP A 68 -10.93 4.96 0.30
CA TRP A 68 -10.18 4.18 1.28
C TRP A 68 -9.01 4.98 1.85
N PHE A 69 -8.21 5.57 0.99
CA PHE A 69 -6.98 6.28 1.41
C PHE A 69 -7.28 7.44 2.36
N THR A 70 -8.42 8.11 2.17
CA THR A 70 -8.83 9.25 3.00
C THR A 70 -9.82 8.88 4.09
N SER A 71 -10.16 7.59 4.23
CA SER A 71 -11.14 7.15 5.23
C SER A 71 -10.61 7.35 6.64
N PRO A 72 -11.50 7.58 7.63
CA PRO A 72 -11.08 7.68 9.02
C PRO A 72 -10.38 6.41 9.51
N GLU A 73 -10.82 5.24 9.07
CA GLU A 73 -10.25 3.96 9.46
C GLU A 73 -8.79 3.84 9.03
N TYR A 74 -8.49 4.20 7.78
CA TYR A 74 -7.11 4.14 7.29
C TYR A 74 -6.27 5.30 7.82
N THR A 75 -6.86 6.48 7.95
CA THR A 75 -6.16 7.65 8.51
C THR A 75 -5.65 7.37 9.91
N ALA A 76 -6.39 6.57 10.69
CA ALA A 76 -5.96 6.15 12.02
C ALA A 76 -4.66 5.32 12.00
N CYS A 77 -4.33 4.70 10.87
CA CYS A 77 -3.10 3.92 10.70
C CYS A 77 -1.88 4.79 10.32
N LYS A 78 -2.09 6.06 10.00
CA LYS A 78 -1.04 6.94 9.49
C LYS A 78 0.18 7.07 10.41
N PRO A 79 0.02 7.31 11.73
CA PRO A 79 1.19 7.40 12.61
C PRO A 79 2.02 6.11 12.61
N LEU A 80 1.34 4.97 12.59
CA LEU A 80 1.99 3.66 12.57
C LEU A 80 2.71 3.44 11.25
N ARG A 81 2.09 3.83 10.13
CA ARG A 81 2.70 3.76 8.81
C ARG A 81 4.00 4.57 8.75
N GLU A 82 3.98 5.79 9.28
CA GLU A 82 5.16 6.67 9.26
C GLU A 82 6.30 6.13 10.11
N GLU A 83 5.99 5.46 11.21
CA GLU A 83 7.01 4.81 12.03
C GLU A 83 7.51 3.51 11.42
N ALA A 84 6.67 2.80 10.68
CA ALA A 84 6.97 1.49 10.13
C ALA A 84 7.92 1.55 8.94
N ALA A 85 7.72 2.50 8.03
CA ALA A 85 8.41 2.52 6.75
C ALA A 85 8.35 3.90 6.08
N GLU A 86 9.24 4.10 5.10
CA GLU A 86 9.10 5.18 4.14
C GLU A 86 8.34 4.63 2.95
N MET A 87 7.14 5.15 2.71
CA MET A 87 6.25 4.63 1.69
C MET A 87 5.88 5.67 0.65
N GLN A 88 5.71 5.20 -0.59
CA GLN A 88 5.15 5.98 -1.70
C GLN A 88 3.98 5.19 -2.25
N PHE A 89 2.81 5.82 -2.32
CA PHE A 89 1.61 5.21 -2.87
C PHE A 89 1.26 5.88 -4.19
N THR A 90 1.07 5.10 -5.23
CA THR A 90 0.66 5.60 -6.53
C THR A 90 -0.59 4.86 -6.98
N LEU A 91 -1.59 5.60 -7.45
CA LEU A 91 -2.84 5.05 -7.93
C LEU A 91 -2.84 4.96 -9.44
N TYR A 92 -3.16 3.79 -9.96
CA TYR A 92 -3.27 3.52 -11.40
C TYR A 92 -4.67 2.99 -11.72
N GLU A 93 -5.13 3.26 -12.92
CA GLU A 93 -6.32 2.60 -13.45
C GLU A 93 -5.90 1.62 -14.53
N THR A 94 -6.52 0.44 -14.51
CA THR A 94 -6.32 -0.56 -15.57
C THR A 94 -7.37 -0.37 -16.65
N GLU A 95 -7.10 -0.88 -17.81
CA GLU A 95 -8.05 -0.87 -18.93
C GLU A 95 -8.98 -2.06 -18.94
#